data_7bcff3e8970d7fcd0589746612378cae
#
_entry.id   7bcff3e8970d7fcd0589746612378cae
#
_cell.length_a   1.000
_cell.length_b   1.000
_cell.length_c   1.000
_cell.angle_alpha   90.00
_cell.angle_beta   90.00
_cell.angle_gamma   90.00
#
_symmetry.space_group_name_H-M   'P 1'
#
loop_
_entity.id
_entity.type
_entity.pdbx_description
1 polymer ?
#
loop_
_entity_poly.entity_id
_entity_poly.type
_entity_poly.pdbx_seq_one_letter_code
_entity_poly.pdbx_strand_id
1 'polypeptide(L)'
;MAESHRKENDHVRRSRTAPSPEYAHRPPRLRRRYNVGADKPEGIGTHFSWAEITPDDTTLSDCYSWSQYKWGGYHSQKKYVTLANWGTVDSITVLLPEDDAATVNFSSEWRTPSSAEQKELIDGCIWTYVENVNNTGVSGMVGMSKANGNIIFLPSSGYRAKYGWGAKSNGYYWSSDLNQEDNGTAYLAKFTLEGFTIMYQGRHDGMVVRPVTNAEEKIEIKPYILEVTVTDSIGGNTYVDLGLPSGTKWATCNVGATKPEEIGTHFSWAETVPDDTTLSDCYSWSQYKWGGLYSQKKYVTLTNWGTVDNNTVLLPEDDAATQNIGSEWRTPSSADQKELIDGCTWTYVENVNNTGISGRVGVSKTNGNIIFLPSSGYRSRYGLSASYSGYYWSSDLNQKDNGTAYLTKFTSEGFTVMYQGRHDGMVVRPVTTK
;
A
#
# COMPACT_ATOMS: atom_id res chain seq x y z
N MET A 1 60.82 -29.51 36.48
CA MET A 1 61.36 -28.91 35.24
C MET A 1 60.54 -29.39 34.08
N ALA A 2 59.59 -28.64 33.60
CA ALA A 2 59.02 -28.65 32.28
C ALA A 2 57.97 -27.55 32.19
N GLU A 3 58.29 -26.49 31.49
CA GLU A 3 57.44 -25.32 31.26
C GLU A 3 56.36 -25.66 30.25
N SER A 4 55.13 -25.27 30.56
CA SER A 4 53.96 -25.35 29.68
C SER A 4 53.82 -24.08 28.86
N HIS A 5 53.93 -24.16 27.54
CA HIS A 5 53.57 -23.06 26.64
C HIS A 5 52.06 -23.01 26.41
N ARG A 6 51.40 -21.97 26.92
CA ARG A 6 50.04 -21.53 26.55
C ARG A 6 50.11 -20.80 25.21
N LYS A 7 49.39 -21.29 24.21
CA LYS A 7 49.06 -20.54 22.99
C LYS A 7 47.83 -19.67 23.28
N GLU A 8 47.99 -18.38 23.23
CA GLU A 8 46.90 -17.39 23.15
C GLU A 8 46.29 -17.44 21.74
N ASN A 9 44.96 -17.63 21.69
CA ASN A 9 44.17 -17.46 20.49
C ASN A 9 43.64 -16.03 20.46
N ASP A 10 44.19 -15.20 19.60
CA ASP A 10 43.68 -13.87 19.25
C ASP A 10 42.37 -13.98 18.47
N HIS A 11 41.24 -13.77 19.14
CA HIS A 11 39.96 -13.49 18.48
C HIS A 11 39.92 -12.02 18.07
N VAL A 12 40.16 -11.75 16.80
CA VAL A 12 39.90 -10.46 16.16
C VAL A 12 38.40 -10.17 16.22
N ARG A 13 37.98 -9.36 17.21
CA ARG A 13 36.66 -8.73 17.22
C ARG A 13 36.61 -7.69 16.09
N ARG A 14 35.91 -8.02 15.00
CA ARG A 14 35.45 -7.02 14.04
C ARG A 14 34.43 -6.12 14.74
N SER A 15 34.83 -4.90 15.07
CA SER A 15 33.94 -3.84 15.51
C SER A 15 32.96 -3.52 14.36
N ARG A 16 31.68 -3.82 14.55
CA ARG A 16 30.62 -3.24 13.75
C ARG A 16 30.55 -1.77 14.15
N THR A 17 31.04 -0.89 13.30
CA THR A 17 30.79 0.55 13.41
C THR A 17 29.27 0.75 13.27
N ALA A 18 28.64 1.26 14.32
CA ALA A 18 27.27 1.74 14.27
C ALA A 18 27.17 2.84 13.20
N PRO A 19 26.06 2.90 12.43
CA PRO A 19 25.85 4.01 11.49
C PRO A 19 25.86 5.33 12.26
N SER A 20 26.49 6.33 11.68
CA SER A 20 26.64 7.65 12.26
C SER A 20 25.28 8.28 12.61
N PRO A 21 25.18 9.09 13.70
CA PRO A 21 23.91 9.66 14.19
C PRO A 21 23.22 10.63 13.23
N GLU A 22 23.84 10.99 12.12
CA GLU A 22 23.35 12.00 11.16
C GLU A 22 22.11 11.58 10.34
N TYR A 23 21.76 10.29 10.32
CA TYR A 23 20.57 9.80 9.58
C TYR A 23 19.31 9.59 10.44
N ALA A 24 19.39 9.83 11.77
CA ALA A 24 18.36 9.37 12.70
C ALA A 24 17.13 10.29 12.85
N HIS A 25 17.12 11.56 12.37
CA HIS A 25 16.00 12.49 12.57
C HIS A 25 15.88 13.54 11.46
N ARG A 26 15.65 13.13 10.22
CA ARG A 26 14.97 14.03 9.28
C ARG A 26 13.48 13.72 9.35
N PRO A 27 12.60 14.72 9.66
CA PRO A 27 11.17 14.50 9.61
C PRO A 27 10.76 14.07 8.20
N PRO A 28 9.74 13.19 8.06
CA PRO A 28 9.27 12.77 6.76
C PRO A 28 8.83 13.99 5.95
N ARG A 29 9.43 14.19 4.78
CA ARG A 29 9.10 15.30 3.89
C ARG A 29 7.68 15.14 3.39
N LEU A 30 6.86 16.18 3.56
CA LEU A 30 5.48 16.19 3.11
C LEU A 30 5.43 16.34 1.59
N ARG A 31 4.65 15.50 0.92
CA ARG A 31 4.43 15.52 -0.54
C ARG A 31 2.98 15.86 -0.82
N ARG A 32 2.73 16.66 -1.85
CA ARG A 32 1.36 16.95 -2.25
C ARG A 32 0.69 15.70 -2.83
N ARG A 33 -0.65 15.58 -2.65
CA ARG A 33 -1.41 14.41 -3.13
C ARG A 33 -1.52 14.34 -4.65
N TYR A 34 -1.29 15.45 -5.39
CA TYR A 34 -1.44 15.54 -6.84
C TYR A 34 -0.39 16.43 -7.50
N ASN A 35 -0.26 16.30 -8.82
CA ASN A 35 0.70 17.02 -9.64
C ASN A 35 0.32 18.51 -9.79
N VAL A 36 1.27 19.35 -10.17
CA VAL A 36 0.99 20.74 -10.53
C VAL A 36 -0.04 20.79 -11.66
N GLY A 37 -1.10 21.60 -11.49
CA GLY A 37 -2.20 21.71 -12.45
C GLY A 37 -3.27 20.61 -12.36
N ALA A 38 -3.16 19.67 -11.42
CA ALA A 38 -4.20 18.70 -11.12
C ALA A 38 -5.00 19.12 -9.88
N ASP A 39 -6.27 18.70 -9.80
CA ASP A 39 -7.20 18.93 -8.69
C ASP A 39 -7.43 17.66 -7.83
N LYS A 40 -7.00 16.51 -8.30
CA LYS A 40 -7.18 15.20 -7.66
C LYS A 40 -5.97 14.28 -7.87
N PRO A 41 -5.80 13.24 -7.04
CA PRO A 41 -4.62 12.38 -7.06
C PRO A 41 -4.36 11.69 -8.42
N GLU A 42 -5.41 11.27 -9.12
CA GLU A 42 -5.35 10.62 -10.43
C GLU A 42 -5.23 11.62 -11.60
N GLY A 43 -5.32 12.92 -11.32
CA GLY A 43 -5.10 13.95 -12.33
C GLY A 43 -3.65 13.94 -12.82
N ILE A 44 -3.46 13.89 -14.13
CA ILE A 44 -2.12 13.89 -14.76
C ILE A 44 -1.39 15.21 -14.43
N GLY A 45 -2.11 16.32 -14.41
CA GLY A 45 -1.55 17.65 -14.22
C GLY A 45 -0.98 18.26 -15.52
N THR A 46 -0.27 19.35 -15.35
CA THR A 46 0.31 20.14 -16.44
C THR A 46 1.73 19.70 -16.74
N HIS A 47 2.09 19.64 -18.01
CA HIS A 47 3.45 19.39 -18.45
C HIS A 47 4.19 20.72 -18.60
N PHE A 48 5.41 20.79 -18.08
CA PHE A 48 6.29 21.95 -18.14
C PHE A 48 7.62 21.56 -18.75
N SER A 49 8.21 22.42 -19.59
CA SER A 49 9.62 22.33 -19.90
C SER A 49 10.43 22.63 -18.62
N TRP A 50 11.62 22.06 -18.47
CA TRP A 50 12.40 22.23 -17.25
C TRP A 50 12.78 23.70 -17.04
N ALA A 51 12.61 24.23 -15.83
CA ALA A 51 12.79 25.65 -15.49
C ALA A 51 11.77 26.60 -16.14
N GLU A 52 10.63 26.09 -16.59
CA GLU A 52 9.51 26.92 -17.04
C GLU A 52 8.31 26.75 -16.13
N ILE A 53 7.60 27.87 -15.91
CA ILE A 53 6.49 27.96 -14.94
C ILE A 53 5.11 27.98 -15.62
N THR A 54 5.11 28.07 -16.94
CA THR A 54 3.92 28.00 -17.80
C THR A 54 4.12 26.88 -18.81
N PRO A 55 3.07 26.14 -19.17
CA PRO A 55 3.18 25.12 -20.21
C PRO A 55 3.37 25.77 -21.58
N ASP A 56 4.00 25.06 -22.50
CA ASP A 56 4.05 25.46 -23.90
C ASP A 56 2.66 25.46 -24.53
N ASP A 57 2.47 26.34 -25.50
CA ASP A 57 1.24 26.38 -26.32
C ASP A 57 1.21 25.16 -27.27
N THR A 58 0.40 24.18 -26.90
CA THR A 58 0.27 22.92 -27.66
C THR A 58 -0.47 23.08 -28.99
N THR A 59 -0.95 24.26 -29.34
CA THR A 59 -1.50 24.58 -30.68
C THR A 59 -0.41 24.84 -31.68
N LEU A 60 0.84 25.14 -31.22
CA LEU A 60 2.00 25.35 -32.08
C LEU A 60 2.58 24.00 -32.51
N SER A 61 3.02 23.92 -33.77
CA SER A 61 3.61 22.70 -34.33
C SER A 61 4.99 22.36 -33.78
N ASP A 62 5.67 23.32 -33.14
CA ASP A 62 7.00 23.20 -32.58
C ASP A 62 7.06 23.40 -31.06
N CYS A 63 5.91 23.22 -30.38
CA CYS A 63 5.85 23.23 -28.92
C CYS A 63 6.78 22.15 -28.33
N TYR A 64 7.25 22.36 -27.10
CA TYR A 64 8.22 21.47 -26.43
C TYR A 64 9.45 21.20 -27.31
N SER A 65 10.04 22.25 -27.89
CA SER A 65 11.23 22.18 -28.73
C SER A 65 12.23 23.28 -28.35
N TRP A 66 13.48 23.13 -28.76
CA TRP A 66 14.52 24.14 -28.53
C TRP A 66 14.18 25.53 -29.08
N SER A 67 13.34 25.62 -30.12
CA SER A 67 12.93 26.89 -30.70
C SER A 67 11.97 27.68 -29.80
N GLN A 68 11.19 27.00 -28.97
CA GLN A 68 10.23 27.59 -28.04
C GLN A 68 10.76 27.68 -26.60
N TYR A 69 11.84 26.93 -26.28
CA TYR A 69 12.36 26.87 -24.92
C TYR A 69 12.88 28.24 -24.45
N LYS A 70 12.32 28.76 -23.35
CA LYS A 70 12.59 30.08 -22.78
C LYS A 70 14.09 30.37 -22.57
N TRP A 71 14.85 29.38 -22.18
CA TRP A 71 16.25 29.54 -21.79
C TRP A 71 17.24 29.32 -22.92
N GLY A 72 16.79 29.30 -24.16
CA GLY A 72 17.64 29.27 -25.35
C GLY A 72 17.66 27.94 -26.07
N GLY A 73 18.32 27.92 -27.23
CA GLY A 73 18.43 26.75 -28.08
C GLY A 73 19.53 25.79 -27.66
N TYR A 74 19.65 24.71 -28.41
CA TYR A 74 20.72 23.73 -28.26
C TYR A 74 22.08 24.43 -28.40
N HIS A 75 22.99 24.26 -27.49
CA HIS A 75 24.29 24.94 -27.39
C HIS A 75 24.23 26.50 -27.32
N SER A 76 23.10 27.09 -26.94
CA SER A 76 22.97 28.54 -26.76
C SER A 76 22.09 28.87 -25.54
N GLN A 77 22.34 28.15 -24.46
CA GLN A 77 21.57 28.28 -23.18
C GLN A 77 21.91 29.63 -22.51
N LYS A 78 20.86 30.27 -21.96
CA LYS A 78 20.93 31.58 -21.28
C LYS A 78 20.94 31.50 -19.78
N LYS A 79 20.56 30.35 -19.19
CA LYS A 79 20.50 30.11 -17.75
C LYS A 79 20.68 28.61 -17.41
N TYR A 80 21.20 28.31 -16.24
CA TYR A 80 21.53 26.94 -15.78
C TYR A 80 22.60 26.32 -16.68
N VAL A 81 23.75 26.98 -16.72
CA VAL A 81 24.88 26.58 -17.54
C VAL A 81 26.14 26.40 -16.69
N THR A 82 26.69 25.21 -16.68
CA THR A 82 27.94 24.86 -16.01
C THR A 82 29.08 24.58 -16.99
N LEU A 83 28.75 24.31 -18.24
CA LEU A 83 29.70 23.96 -19.32
C LEU A 83 29.67 25.01 -20.44
N ALA A 84 30.82 25.62 -20.74
CA ALA A 84 30.93 26.73 -21.68
C ALA A 84 30.48 26.41 -23.13
N ASN A 85 30.50 25.14 -23.52
CA ASN A 85 30.02 24.71 -24.84
C ASN A 85 28.49 24.74 -24.97
N TRP A 86 27.76 24.98 -23.85
CA TRP A 86 26.28 25.07 -23.82
C TRP A 86 25.80 26.52 -23.81
N GLY A 87 26.60 27.49 -23.42
CA GLY A 87 26.23 28.90 -23.35
C GLY A 87 27.07 29.70 -22.38
N THR A 88 26.51 30.80 -21.85
CA THR A 88 27.17 31.61 -20.81
C THR A 88 27.06 30.92 -19.46
N VAL A 89 28.21 30.55 -18.87
CA VAL A 89 28.27 29.84 -17.57
C VAL A 89 27.76 30.75 -16.46
N ASP A 90 26.76 30.28 -15.73
CA ASP A 90 26.23 30.88 -14.48
C ASP A 90 26.41 29.99 -13.25
N SER A 91 26.83 28.74 -13.46
CA SER A 91 27.07 27.73 -12.41
C SER A 91 25.84 27.37 -11.58
N ILE A 92 24.62 27.65 -12.05
CA ILE A 92 23.37 27.29 -11.38
C ILE A 92 23.02 25.85 -11.75
N THR A 93 22.92 24.97 -10.73
CA THR A 93 22.71 23.52 -10.93
C THR A 93 21.36 23.01 -10.46
N VAL A 94 20.57 23.87 -9.79
CA VAL A 94 19.27 23.54 -9.21
C VAL A 94 18.28 24.66 -9.55
N LEU A 95 17.02 24.32 -9.79
CA LEU A 95 15.96 25.29 -10.08
C LEU A 95 15.91 26.40 -9.01
N LEU A 96 15.91 27.64 -9.45
CA LEU A 96 15.64 28.81 -8.61
C LEU A 96 14.13 28.91 -8.38
N PRO A 97 13.68 29.47 -7.24
CA PRO A 97 12.24 29.55 -6.90
C PRO A 97 11.38 30.23 -7.97
N GLU A 98 11.89 31.26 -8.65
CA GLU A 98 11.18 31.98 -9.70
C GLU A 98 10.99 31.18 -11.01
N ASP A 99 11.74 30.10 -11.20
CA ASP A 99 11.69 29.20 -12.36
C ASP A 99 11.15 27.82 -12.03
N ASP A 100 10.74 27.61 -10.77
CA ASP A 100 10.20 26.34 -10.30
C ASP A 100 8.67 26.33 -10.44
N ALA A 101 8.16 25.46 -11.32
CA ALA A 101 6.72 25.34 -11.57
C ALA A 101 5.92 25.03 -10.31
N ALA A 102 6.46 24.27 -9.37
CA ALA A 102 5.78 23.98 -8.09
C ALA A 102 5.71 25.23 -7.21
N THR A 103 6.82 25.95 -7.05
CA THR A 103 6.90 27.16 -6.23
C THR A 103 5.94 28.23 -6.74
N VAL A 104 5.96 28.48 -8.07
CA VAL A 104 5.16 29.59 -8.65
C VAL A 104 3.69 29.25 -8.75
N ASN A 105 3.32 28.01 -9.09
CA ASN A 105 1.91 27.63 -9.29
C ASN A 105 1.17 27.23 -7.98
N PHE A 106 1.90 26.97 -6.88
CA PHE A 106 1.26 26.70 -5.59
C PHE A 106 1.55 27.74 -4.52
N SER A 107 2.78 27.78 -4.02
CA SER A 107 3.29 28.78 -3.07
C SER A 107 4.79 28.54 -2.84
N SER A 108 5.46 29.53 -2.22
CA SER A 108 6.90 29.47 -1.87
C SER A 108 7.28 28.32 -0.91
N GLU A 109 6.31 27.67 -0.30
CA GLU A 109 6.53 26.51 0.59
C GLU A 109 6.69 25.20 -0.19
N TRP A 110 6.28 25.18 -1.47
CA TRP A 110 6.35 24.01 -2.34
C TRP A 110 7.43 24.21 -3.41
N ARG A 111 8.07 23.12 -3.77
CA ARG A 111 9.10 23.10 -4.82
C ARG A 111 9.12 21.77 -5.57
N THR A 112 9.77 21.76 -6.71
CA THR A 112 10.12 20.54 -7.42
C THR A 112 11.13 19.74 -6.58
N PRO A 113 10.93 18.40 -6.41
CA PRO A 113 11.87 17.57 -5.67
C PRO A 113 13.22 17.45 -6.39
N SER A 114 14.30 17.29 -5.63
CA SER A 114 15.59 16.85 -6.20
C SER A 114 15.54 15.37 -6.62
N SER A 115 16.48 14.97 -7.47
CA SER A 115 16.64 13.57 -7.88
C SER A 115 16.91 12.63 -6.67
N ALA A 116 17.64 13.13 -5.67
CA ALA A 116 17.86 12.42 -4.41
C ALA A 116 16.55 12.21 -3.62
N GLU A 117 15.68 13.22 -3.58
CA GLU A 117 14.36 13.10 -2.93
C GLU A 117 13.39 12.20 -3.70
N GLN A 118 13.48 12.19 -5.02
CA GLN A 118 12.75 11.22 -5.84
C GLN A 118 13.21 9.80 -5.53
N LYS A 119 14.53 9.58 -5.42
CA LYS A 119 15.09 8.28 -5.03
C LYS A 119 14.67 7.86 -3.62
N GLU A 120 14.66 8.79 -2.66
CA GLU A 120 14.14 8.54 -1.31
C GLU A 120 12.69 8.05 -1.32
N LEU A 121 11.82 8.68 -2.12
CA LEU A 121 10.44 8.23 -2.30
C LEU A 121 10.38 6.83 -2.91
N ILE A 122 11.15 6.58 -3.97
CA ILE A 122 11.19 5.30 -4.68
C ILE A 122 11.62 4.18 -3.72
N ASP A 123 12.70 4.37 -2.98
CA ASP A 123 13.25 3.38 -2.06
C ASP A 123 12.38 3.22 -0.79
N GLY A 124 11.71 4.28 -0.35
CA GLY A 124 10.89 4.33 0.86
C GLY A 124 9.50 3.71 0.73
N CYS A 125 9.07 3.36 -0.48
CA CYS A 125 7.75 2.79 -0.73
C CYS A 125 7.82 1.38 -1.33
N ILE A 126 6.71 0.64 -1.17
CA ILE A 126 6.40 -0.55 -1.97
C ILE A 126 5.47 -0.09 -3.08
N TRP A 127 5.80 -0.42 -4.33
CA TRP A 127 5.11 0.09 -5.50
C TRP A 127 4.31 -1.00 -6.21
N THR A 128 3.10 -0.65 -6.63
CA THR A 128 2.21 -1.48 -7.45
C THR A 128 1.73 -0.66 -8.64
N TYR A 129 1.94 -1.16 -9.86
CA TYR A 129 1.30 -0.57 -11.03
C TYR A 129 -0.17 -0.97 -11.06
N VAL A 130 -1.04 0.00 -11.28
CA VAL A 130 -2.49 -0.18 -11.32
C VAL A 130 -3.02 0.36 -12.64
N GLU A 131 -3.79 -0.45 -13.33
CA GLU A 131 -4.58 -0.02 -14.48
C GLU A 131 -5.91 0.56 -14.00
N ASN A 132 -6.33 1.67 -14.61
CA ASN A 132 -7.66 2.24 -14.38
C ASN A 132 -8.00 2.51 -12.89
N VAL A 133 -7.10 3.23 -12.18
CA VAL A 133 -7.29 3.55 -10.75
C VAL A 133 -8.67 4.18 -10.50
N ASN A 134 -9.40 3.71 -9.50
CA ASN A 134 -10.75 4.20 -9.12
C ASN A 134 -11.73 4.32 -10.32
N ASN A 135 -11.58 3.49 -11.34
CA ASN A 135 -12.40 3.50 -12.58
C ASN A 135 -12.35 4.83 -13.35
N THR A 136 -11.26 5.58 -13.23
CA THR A 136 -11.06 6.89 -13.89
C THR A 136 -10.50 6.81 -15.31
N GLY A 137 -10.08 5.63 -15.75
CA GLY A 137 -9.33 5.42 -16.99
C GLY A 137 -7.84 5.79 -16.89
N VAL A 138 -7.37 6.19 -15.71
CA VAL A 138 -5.97 6.58 -15.47
C VAL A 138 -5.22 5.43 -14.82
N SER A 139 -4.11 5.03 -15.42
CA SER A 139 -3.16 4.05 -14.86
C SER A 139 -2.03 4.77 -14.13
N GLY A 140 -1.26 4.06 -13.31
CA GLY A 140 -0.10 4.63 -12.62
C GLY A 140 0.47 3.74 -11.54
N MET A 141 1.37 4.31 -10.73
CA MET A 141 1.99 3.63 -9.59
C MET A 141 1.34 4.05 -8.28
N VAL A 142 0.82 3.09 -7.53
CA VAL A 142 0.45 3.25 -6.12
C VAL A 142 1.67 2.89 -5.27
N GLY A 143 2.15 3.85 -4.49
CA GLY A 143 3.25 3.68 -3.55
C GLY A 143 2.75 3.64 -2.12
N MET A 144 3.10 2.62 -1.36
CA MET A 144 2.82 2.50 0.07
C MET A 144 4.11 2.66 0.86
N SER A 145 4.15 3.63 1.74
CA SER A 145 5.30 3.90 2.60
C SER A 145 5.64 2.71 3.49
N LYS A 146 6.89 2.25 3.45
CA LYS A 146 7.40 1.19 4.33
C LYS A 146 7.45 1.62 5.80
N ALA A 147 7.49 2.94 6.06
CA ALA A 147 7.63 3.47 7.41
C ALA A 147 6.29 3.60 8.16
N ASN A 148 5.19 3.94 7.46
CA ASN A 148 3.92 4.26 8.13
C ASN A 148 2.66 3.82 7.36
N GLY A 149 2.81 3.13 6.22
CA GLY A 149 1.70 2.64 5.40
C GLY A 149 0.95 3.72 4.62
N ASN A 150 1.37 4.98 4.69
CA ASN A 150 0.75 6.05 3.92
C ASN A 150 0.88 5.80 2.42
N ILE A 151 -0.14 6.22 1.66
CA ILE A 151 -0.25 5.93 0.24
C ILE A 151 -0.07 7.17 -0.60
N ILE A 152 0.63 7.03 -1.71
CA ILE A 152 0.74 8.02 -2.78
C ILE A 152 0.41 7.36 -4.12
N PHE A 153 -0.31 8.09 -4.99
CA PHE A 153 -0.51 7.68 -6.38
C PHE A 153 0.26 8.60 -7.33
N LEU A 154 1.00 8.01 -8.25
CA LEU A 154 1.70 8.71 -9.34
C LEU A 154 1.06 8.27 -10.66
N PRO A 155 0.25 9.12 -11.33
CA PRO A 155 -0.37 8.79 -12.60
C PRO A 155 0.65 8.59 -13.73
N SER A 156 0.33 7.71 -14.67
CA SER A 156 1.04 7.58 -15.94
C SER A 156 0.85 8.86 -16.75
N SER A 157 1.83 9.77 -16.65
CA SER A 157 1.74 11.12 -17.19
C SER A 157 2.13 11.19 -18.68
N GLY A 158 2.88 10.20 -19.20
CA GLY A 158 3.59 10.38 -20.44
C GLY A 158 4.56 11.57 -20.39
N TYR A 159 5.05 11.99 -21.52
CA TYR A 159 5.79 13.22 -21.70
C TYR A 159 5.35 13.95 -22.97
N ARG A 160 5.65 15.23 -23.07
CA ARG A 160 5.42 16.05 -24.26
C ARG A 160 6.76 16.31 -24.96
N ALA A 161 6.76 16.22 -26.28
CA ALA A 161 7.87 16.60 -27.13
C ALA A 161 7.35 17.24 -28.43
N LYS A 162 8.22 17.79 -29.24
CA LYS A 162 7.90 18.45 -30.52
C LYS A 162 6.86 17.68 -31.37
N TYR A 163 6.89 16.37 -31.36
CA TYR A 163 5.98 15.53 -32.16
C TYR A 163 4.77 15.01 -31.39
N GLY A 164 4.45 15.59 -30.22
CA GLY A 164 3.27 15.29 -29.44
C GLY A 164 3.54 14.46 -28.17
N TRP A 165 2.60 13.59 -27.82
CA TRP A 165 2.68 12.77 -26.62
C TRP A 165 3.52 11.52 -26.85
N GLY A 166 4.48 11.27 -25.94
CA GLY A 166 5.21 10.01 -25.86
C GLY A 166 4.83 9.17 -24.65
N ALA A 167 4.94 7.84 -24.78
CA ALA A 167 4.91 6.85 -23.71
C ALA A 167 3.81 7.07 -22.65
N LYS A 168 2.53 7.18 -23.06
CA LYS A 168 1.37 7.49 -22.21
C LYS A 168 1.12 6.48 -21.07
N SER A 169 1.66 5.27 -21.16
CA SER A 169 1.57 4.24 -20.11
C SER A 169 2.63 4.41 -19.01
N ASN A 170 3.57 5.33 -19.17
CA ASN A 170 4.67 5.56 -18.24
C ASN A 170 4.51 6.91 -17.53
N GLY A 171 5.13 7.07 -16.35
CA GLY A 171 5.21 8.35 -15.66
C GLY A 171 6.57 9.01 -15.86
N TYR A 172 6.56 10.34 -16.04
CA TYR A 172 7.77 11.16 -16.20
C TYR A 172 7.64 12.41 -15.32
N TYR A 173 8.51 12.55 -14.34
CA TYR A 173 8.41 13.52 -13.25
C TYR A 173 9.71 14.30 -13.12
N TRP A 174 9.74 15.60 -13.49
CA TRP A 174 10.92 16.43 -13.34
C TRP A 174 11.49 16.42 -11.93
N SER A 175 12.81 16.43 -11.82
CA SER A 175 13.55 16.88 -10.65
C SER A 175 14.02 18.33 -10.80
N SER A 176 14.45 18.94 -9.71
CA SER A 176 15.03 20.29 -9.70
C SER A 176 16.46 20.33 -10.23
N ASP A 177 17.09 19.17 -10.50
CA ASP A 177 18.52 19.08 -10.73
C ASP A 177 18.85 19.12 -12.21
N LEU A 178 19.79 20.03 -12.57
CA LEU A 178 20.44 20.06 -13.89
C LEU A 178 21.38 18.86 -14.04
N ASN A 179 21.42 18.25 -15.22
CA ASN A 179 22.51 17.35 -15.57
C ASN A 179 23.77 18.16 -15.86
N GLN A 180 24.75 18.12 -14.95
CA GLN A 180 25.96 18.91 -15.06
C GLN A 180 26.95 18.38 -16.12
N GLU A 181 26.78 17.14 -16.58
CA GLU A 181 27.59 16.55 -17.65
C GLU A 181 27.04 16.91 -19.04
N ASP A 182 25.76 17.27 -19.11
CA ASP A 182 25.06 17.65 -20.34
C ASP A 182 23.98 18.70 -20.00
N ASN A 183 24.33 19.99 -20.10
CA ASN A 183 23.43 21.09 -19.73
C ASN A 183 22.21 21.25 -20.67
N GLY A 184 22.11 20.47 -21.73
CA GLY A 184 20.88 20.35 -22.53
C GLY A 184 19.83 19.47 -21.87
N THR A 185 20.17 18.76 -20.80
CA THR A 185 19.28 17.80 -20.10
C THR A 185 19.14 18.12 -18.63
N ALA A 186 18.05 17.63 -18.01
CA ALA A 186 17.81 17.69 -16.57
C ALA A 186 17.32 16.32 -16.07
N TYR A 187 17.51 16.06 -14.77
CA TYR A 187 17.13 14.80 -14.18
C TYR A 187 15.62 14.69 -13.97
N LEU A 188 15.13 13.45 -14.00
CA LEU A 188 13.73 13.10 -13.76
C LEU A 188 13.61 11.67 -13.19
N ALA A 189 12.51 11.40 -12.52
CA ALA A 189 12.08 10.04 -12.23
C ALA A 189 11.13 9.56 -13.35
N LYS A 190 11.44 8.41 -13.93
CA LYS A 190 10.57 7.69 -14.86
C LYS A 190 10.10 6.41 -14.21
N PHE A 191 8.84 6.03 -14.42
CA PHE A 191 8.40 4.67 -14.15
C PHE A 191 7.77 4.01 -15.37
N THR A 192 7.83 2.69 -15.39
CA THR A 192 7.19 1.79 -16.33
C THR A 192 6.49 0.69 -15.54
N LEU A 193 5.87 -0.28 -16.20
CA LEU A 193 5.37 -1.52 -15.56
C LEU A 193 6.47 -2.27 -14.79
N GLU A 194 7.74 -2.13 -15.20
CA GLU A 194 8.88 -2.84 -14.60
C GLU A 194 9.45 -2.14 -13.36
N GLY A 195 9.04 -0.89 -13.09
CA GLY A 195 9.51 -0.10 -11.95
C GLY A 195 10.04 1.28 -12.30
N PHE A 196 10.87 1.82 -11.41
CA PHE A 196 11.39 3.19 -11.47
C PHE A 196 12.84 3.25 -11.92
N THR A 197 13.17 4.35 -12.62
CA THR A 197 14.53 4.74 -13.00
C THR A 197 14.71 6.25 -12.85
N ILE A 198 15.81 6.70 -12.25
CA ILE A 198 16.25 8.08 -12.32
C ILE A 198 17.06 8.20 -13.61
N MET A 199 16.67 9.14 -14.47
CA MET A 199 17.31 9.40 -15.75
C MET A 199 17.35 10.90 -16.05
N TYR A 200 17.80 11.28 -17.23
CA TYR A 200 17.77 12.66 -17.71
C TYR A 200 17.13 12.74 -19.09
N GLN A 201 16.56 13.90 -19.42
CA GLN A 201 15.88 14.17 -20.69
C GLN A 201 16.09 15.63 -21.09
N GLY A 202 15.86 15.95 -22.36
CA GLY A 202 15.99 17.30 -22.88
C GLY A 202 15.16 18.31 -22.10
N ARG A 203 15.76 19.42 -21.68
CA ARG A 203 15.12 20.46 -20.86
C ARG A 203 13.89 21.08 -21.52
N HIS A 204 13.84 21.06 -22.85
CA HIS A 204 12.73 21.57 -23.67
C HIS A 204 11.52 20.62 -23.73
N ASP A 205 11.69 19.35 -23.33
CA ASP A 205 10.58 18.41 -23.28
C ASP A 205 9.68 18.70 -22.07
N GLY A 206 8.39 18.37 -22.20
CA GLY A 206 7.40 18.63 -21.16
C GLY A 206 7.16 17.41 -20.26
N MET A 207 7.42 17.55 -18.96
CA MET A 207 7.11 16.55 -17.95
C MET A 207 6.24 17.16 -16.85
N VAL A 208 5.63 16.32 -16.04
CA VAL A 208 4.85 16.79 -14.88
C VAL A 208 5.76 16.99 -13.66
N VAL A 209 5.25 17.75 -12.68
CA VAL A 209 5.92 18.00 -11.41
C VAL A 209 5.04 17.48 -10.27
N ARG A 210 5.59 16.63 -9.40
CA ARG A 210 5.01 16.24 -8.11
C ARG A 210 5.71 17.03 -7.00
N PRO A 211 5.05 18.04 -6.42
CA PRO A 211 5.68 18.93 -5.46
C PRO A 211 6.05 18.27 -4.13
N VAL A 212 7.08 18.83 -3.49
CA VAL A 212 7.49 18.50 -2.11
C VAL A 212 7.61 19.78 -1.28
N THR A 213 7.53 19.64 0.02
CA THR A 213 7.79 20.74 0.98
C THR A 213 8.65 20.25 2.14
N ASN A 214 9.44 21.15 2.73
CA ASN A 214 10.18 20.94 3.98
C ASN A 214 9.49 21.66 5.15
N ALA A 215 8.31 22.26 4.95
CA ALA A 215 7.60 22.98 6.00
C ALA A 215 7.30 22.02 7.17
N GLU A 216 7.87 22.31 8.34
CA GLU A 216 7.46 21.69 9.58
C GLU A 216 6.03 22.18 9.93
N GLU A 217 5.09 21.29 10.00
CA GLU A 217 3.78 21.31 10.67
C GLU A 217 3.06 22.67 10.92
N LYS A 218 3.01 23.61 9.98
CA LYS A 218 1.99 24.67 10.02
C LYS A 218 0.94 24.56 8.92
N ILE A 219 1.15 23.71 7.95
CA ILE A 219 0.08 23.29 7.06
C ILE A 219 -0.64 22.18 7.81
N GLU A 220 -1.93 22.36 8.11
CA GLU A 220 -2.83 21.28 8.51
C GLU A 220 -2.93 20.24 7.38
N ILE A 221 -1.81 19.61 7.07
CA ILE A 221 -1.82 18.37 6.32
C ILE A 221 -2.25 17.36 7.37
N LYS A 222 -3.55 17.13 7.44
CA LYS A 222 -4.06 15.97 8.15
C LYS A 222 -3.15 14.81 7.74
N PRO A 223 -2.51 14.11 8.70
CA PRO A 223 -1.73 12.93 8.36
C PRO A 223 -2.57 12.11 7.40
N TYR A 224 -1.95 11.60 6.33
CA TYR A 224 -2.69 10.73 5.40
C TYR A 224 -3.12 9.52 6.20
N ILE A 225 -4.36 9.57 6.65
CA ILE A 225 -5.00 8.43 7.29
C ILE A 225 -5.18 7.39 6.20
N LEU A 226 -4.75 6.17 6.44
CA LEU A 226 -5.05 5.04 5.55
C LEU A 226 -6.58 4.96 5.42
N GLU A 227 -7.09 5.40 4.28
CA GLU A 227 -8.50 5.27 3.97
C GLU A 227 -8.69 3.97 3.19
N VAL A 228 -9.33 3.00 3.81
CA VAL A 228 -9.84 1.83 3.11
C VAL A 228 -10.83 2.31 2.06
N THR A 229 -10.72 1.78 0.84
CA THR A 229 -11.65 2.17 -0.22
C THR A 229 -13.06 1.68 0.12
N VAL A 230 -14.03 2.58 0.12
CA VAL A 230 -15.45 2.25 0.18
C VAL A 230 -16.00 2.36 -1.23
N THR A 231 -16.41 1.21 -1.81
CA THR A 231 -17.05 1.20 -3.14
C THR A 231 -18.54 1.49 -3.02
N ASP A 232 -19.23 0.82 -2.09
CA ASP A 232 -20.67 0.99 -1.84
C ASP A 232 -21.03 0.29 -0.51
N SER A 233 -22.34 0.13 -0.23
CA SER A 233 -22.85 -0.53 0.98
C SER A 233 -24.05 -1.42 0.69
N ILE A 234 -24.21 -2.50 1.47
CA ILE A 234 -25.36 -3.41 1.44
C ILE A 234 -25.85 -3.59 2.88
N GLY A 235 -27.11 -3.27 3.14
CA GLY A 235 -27.71 -3.37 4.46
C GLY A 235 -27.01 -2.49 5.53
N GLY A 236 -26.42 -1.35 5.10
CA GLY A 236 -25.68 -0.44 5.98
C GLY A 236 -24.21 -0.84 6.21
N ASN A 237 -23.77 -1.98 5.70
CA ASN A 237 -22.38 -2.44 5.80
C ASN A 237 -21.62 -2.10 4.51
N THR A 238 -20.51 -1.37 4.63
CA THR A 238 -19.70 -0.93 3.50
C THR A 238 -18.81 -2.05 2.97
N TYR A 239 -18.53 -2.02 1.66
CA TYR A 239 -17.60 -2.94 1.01
C TYR A 239 -16.62 -2.24 0.08
N VAL A 240 -15.54 -2.96 -0.22
CA VAL A 240 -14.59 -2.63 -1.28
C VAL A 240 -14.70 -3.66 -2.40
N ASP A 241 -14.85 -3.16 -3.64
CA ASP A 241 -14.68 -3.97 -4.85
C ASP A 241 -13.20 -3.90 -5.28
N LEU A 242 -12.51 -5.01 -5.15
CA LEU A 242 -11.08 -5.12 -5.48
C LEU A 242 -10.86 -5.54 -6.94
N GLY A 243 -11.93 -5.68 -7.74
CA GLY A 243 -11.83 -6.15 -9.12
C GLY A 243 -11.33 -7.59 -9.22
N LEU A 244 -11.66 -8.44 -8.24
CA LEU A 244 -11.24 -9.84 -8.23
C LEU A 244 -11.98 -10.63 -9.31
N PRO A 245 -11.36 -11.66 -9.93
CA PRO A 245 -11.94 -12.44 -11.02
C PRO A 245 -13.30 -13.06 -10.69
N SER A 246 -13.53 -13.49 -9.45
CA SER A 246 -14.81 -14.04 -8.99
C SER A 246 -15.94 -13.01 -8.87
N GLY A 247 -15.62 -11.70 -8.89
CA GLY A 247 -16.53 -10.63 -8.55
C GLY A 247 -16.83 -10.52 -7.04
N THR A 248 -16.15 -11.27 -6.19
CA THR A 248 -16.31 -11.22 -4.73
C THR A 248 -15.89 -9.86 -4.20
N LYS A 249 -16.79 -9.21 -3.46
CA LYS A 249 -16.58 -7.93 -2.77
C LYS A 249 -16.38 -8.19 -1.29
N TRP A 250 -15.49 -7.43 -0.67
CA TRP A 250 -15.07 -7.63 0.72
C TRP A 250 -15.61 -6.52 1.61
N ALA A 251 -16.22 -6.86 2.75
CA ALA A 251 -16.60 -5.86 3.74
C ALA A 251 -15.38 -5.04 4.17
N THR A 252 -15.56 -3.75 4.42
CA THR A 252 -14.48 -2.90 4.91
C THR A 252 -14.10 -3.19 6.37
N CYS A 253 -15.04 -3.76 7.15
CA CYS A 253 -14.89 -4.08 8.57
C CYS A 253 -15.09 -5.57 8.84
N ASN A 254 -14.50 -6.07 9.94
CA ASN A 254 -14.83 -7.38 10.48
C ASN A 254 -16.23 -7.38 11.11
N VAL A 255 -16.85 -8.55 11.28
CA VAL A 255 -18.11 -8.66 12.04
C VAL A 255 -17.91 -8.09 13.44
N GLY A 256 -18.84 -7.22 13.87
CA GLY A 256 -18.78 -6.55 15.18
C GLY A 256 -17.84 -5.33 15.25
N ALA A 257 -17.20 -4.94 14.16
CA ALA A 257 -16.43 -3.71 14.03
C ALA A 257 -17.20 -2.62 13.26
N THR A 258 -16.97 -1.36 13.59
CA THR A 258 -17.56 -0.18 12.94
C THR A 258 -16.55 0.58 12.09
N LYS A 259 -15.25 0.32 12.29
CA LYS A 259 -14.14 0.90 11.53
C LYS A 259 -13.21 -0.17 11.01
N PRO A 260 -12.54 0.05 9.87
CA PRO A 260 -11.65 -0.94 9.27
C PRO A 260 -10.51 -1.41 10.17
N GLU A 261 -9.99 -0.53 11.04
CA GLU A 261 -8.90 -0.83 11.97
C GLU A 261 -9.35 -1.58 13.24
N GLU A 262 -10.64 -1.62 13.54
CA GLU A 262 -11.14 -2.36 14.70
C GLU A 262 -11.08 -3.88 14.47
N ILE A 263 -10.70 -4.61 15.51
CA ILE A 263 -10.53 -6.06 15.44
C ILE A 263 -11.87 -6.77 15.18
N GLY A 264 -12.97 -6.27 15.76
CA GLY A 264 -14.27 -6.91 15.72
C GLY A 264 -14.41 -8.06 16.73
N THR A 265 -15.38 -8.92 16.48
CA THR A 265 -15.77 -10.00 17.38
C THR A 265 -15.13 -11.32 16.99
N HIS A 266 -14.64 -12.07 17.96
CA HIS A 266 -14.15 -13.44 17.76
C HIS A 266 -15.31 -14.43 17.92
N PHE A 267 -15.42 -15.38 17.00
CA PHE A 267 -16.43 -16.45 17.01
C PHE A 267 -15.75 -17.80 16.94
N SER A 268 -16.28 -18.78 17.66
CA SER A 268 -15.99 -20.19 17.37
C SER A 268 -16.58 -20.55 16.01
N TRP A 269 -15.96 -21.46 15.29
CA TRP A 269 -16.40 -21.80 13.93
C TRP A 269 -17.82 -22.40 13.93
N ALA A 270 -18.69 -21.93 13.04
CA ALA A 270 -20.12 -22.26 13.00
C ALA A 270 -20.93 -21.76 14.22
N GLU A 271 -20.43 -20.75 14.93
CA GLU A 271 -21.19 -20.04 15.96
C GLU A 271 -21.41 -18.58 15.55
N THR A 272 -22.60 -18.09 15.88
CA THR A 272 -23.06 -16.75 15.47
C THR A 272 -23.10 -15.75 16.64
N VAL A 273 -22.82 -16.25 17.86
CA VAL A 273 -22.67 -15.48 19.08
C VAL A 273 -21.29 -15.77 19.66
N PRO A 274 -20.55 -14.75 20.11
CA PRO A 274 -19.25 -14.98 20.74
C PRO A 274 -19.40 -15.69 22.10
N ASP A 275 -18.38 -16.46 22.49
CA ASP A 275 -18.32 -17.03 23.83
C ASP A 275 -18.23 -15.94 24.89
N ASP A 276 -18.82 -16.21 26.05
CA ASP A 276 -18.69 -15.35 27.22
C ASP A 276 -17.28 -15.44 27.82
N THR A 277 -16.50 -14.40 27.57
CA THR A 277 -15.11 -14.33 28.03
C THR A 277 -14.92 -14.12 29.53
N THR A 278 -16.01 -14.00 30.29
CA THR A 278 -15.98 -14.01 31.77
C THR A 278 -15.86 -15.41 32.33
N LEU A 279 -16.18 -16.44 31.52
CA LEU A 279 -16.04 -17.84 31.88
C LEU A 279 -14.59 -18.31 31.73
N SER A 280 -14.14 -19.13 32.69
CA SER A 280 -12.76 -19.65 32.68
C SER A 280 -12.47 -20.68 31.57
N ASP A 281 -13.53 -21.26 30.99
CA ASP A 281 -13.45 -22.28 29.95
C ASP A 281 -14.04 -21.83 28.60
N CYS A 282 -14.20 -20.51 28.39
CA CYS A 282 -14.60 -19.94 27.11
C CYS A 282 -13.65 -20.38 25.96
N TYR A 283 -14.18 -20.47 24.75
CA TYR A 283 -13.43 -20.96 23.59
C TYR A 283 -12.77 -22.32 23.83
N SER A 284 -13.57 -23.26 24.38
CA SER A 284 -13.15 -24.63 24.65
C SER A 284 -14.20 -25.65 24.17
N TRP A 285 -13.80 -26.90 24.04
CA TRP A 285 -14.72 -27.96 23.64
C TRP A 285 -15.92 -28.15 24.61
N SER A 286 -15.81 -27.75 25.88
CA SER A 286 -16.90 -27.82 26.86
C SER A 286 -18.01 -26.80 26.59
N GLN A 287 -17.67 -25.64 25.98
CA GLN A 287 -18.62 -24.57 25.67
C GLN A 287 -19.06 -24.60 24.21
N TYR A 288 -18.32 -25.31 23.33
CA TYR A 288 -18.62 -25.33 21.90
C TYR A 288 -20.00 -25.90 21.61
N LYS A 289 -20.87 -25.12 20.99
CA LYS A 289 -22.27 -25.42 20.67
C LYS A 289 -22.48 -26.79 19.99
N TRP A 290 -21.58 -27.14 19.09
CA TRP A 290 -21.71 -28.31 18.24
C TRP A 290 -21.09 -29.58 18.83
N GLY A 291 -20.75 -29.58 20.10
CA GLY A 291 -20.30 -30.77 20.85
C GLY A 291 -18.80 -30.77 21.13
N GLY A 292 -18.39 -31.77 21.95
CA GLY A 292 -17.01 -31.95 22.35
C GLY A 292 -16.13 -32.61 21.30
N LEU A 293 -14.84 -32.71 21.60
CA LEU A 293 -13.91 -33.49 20.81
C LEU A 293 -14.42 -34.94 20.63
N TYR A 294 -14.46 -35.41 19.41
CA TYR A 294 -15.01 -36.73 19.03
C TYR A 294 -16.52 -36.96 19.31
N SER A 295 -17.28 -35.92 19.58
CA SER A 295 -18.73 -36.00 19.82
C SER A 295 -19.47 -34.85 19.11
N GLN A 296 -19.06 -34.52 17.91
CA GLN A 296 -19.60 -33.43 17.10
C GLN A 296 -21.02 -33.75 16.63
N LYS A 297 -21.91 -32.75 16.70
CA LYS A 297 -23.34 -32.85 16.36
C LYS A 297 -23.66 -32.30 14.97
N LYS A 298 -22.78 -31.52 14.38
CA LYS A 298 -22.96 -30.89 13.04
C LYS A 298 -21.60 -30.68 12.36
N TYR A 299 -21.62 -30.67 11.02
CA TYR A 299 -20.41 -30.57 10.18
C TYR A 299 -19.47 -31.74 10.40
N VAL A 300 -19.96 -32.94 10.18
CA VAL A 300 -19.27 -34.20 10.40
C VAL A 300 -19.26 -35.01 9.09
N THR A 301 -18.08 -35.31 8.59
CA THR A 301 -17.87 -36.17 7.40
C THR A 301 -17.19 -37.50 7.77
N LEU A 302 -16.63 -37.62 8.97
CA LEU A 302 -15.89 -38.78 9.46
C LEU A 302 -16.57 -39.33 10.73
N THR A 303 -16.92 -40.62 10.71
CA THR A 303 -17.68 -41.27 11.79
C THR A 303 -17.02 -41.25 13.15
N ASN A 304 -15.70 -41.15 13.22
CA ASN A 304 -14.94 -41.06 14.48
C ASN A 304 -15.06 -39.68 15.17
N TRP A 305 -15.70 -38.69 14.51
CA TRP A 305 -15.89 -37.35 15.08
C TRP A 305 -17.31 -37.12 15.60
N GLY A 306 -18.27 -37.96 15.22
CA GLY A 306 -19.67 -37.82 15.67
C GLY A 306 -20.67 -38.33 14.66
N THR A 307 -21.89 -37.76 14.69
CA THR A 307 -22.94 -38.11 13.73
C THR A 307 -22.69 -37.46 12.37
N VAL A 308 -22.48 -38.26 11.34
CA VAL A 308 -22.18 -37.78 9.97
C VAL A 308 -23.40 -37.06 9.36
N ASP A 309 -23.24 -35.84 8.94
CA ASP A 309 -24.22 -35.03 8.21
C ASP A 309 -23.71 -34.56 6.82
N ASN A 310 -22.43 -34.79 6.54
CA ASN A 310 -21.74 -34.42 5.30
C ASN A 310 -21.74 -32.91 4.97
N ASN A 311 -22.05 -32.03 5.91
CA ASN A 311 -21.89 -30.60 5.72
C ASN A 311 -20.41 -30.23 5.78
N THR A 312 -19.89 -29.64 4.72
CA THR A 312 -18.47 -29.27 4.59
C THR A 312 -18.24 -27.77 4.55
N VAL A 313 -19.31 -26.98 4.47
CA VAL A 313 -19.30 -25.51 4.40
C VAL A 313 -20.35 -24.98 5.36
N LEU A 314 -20.11 -23.82 5.99
CA LEU A 314 -21.07 -23.16 6.87
C LEU A 314 -22.43 -22.98 6.19
N LEU A 315 -23.48 -23.41 6.87
CA LEU A 315 -24.86 -23.11 6.51
C LEU A 315 -25.22 -21.68 6.95
N PRO A 316 -26.14 -20.98 6.26
CA PRO A 316 -26.46 -19.59 6.56
C PRO A 316 -26.89 -19.34 8.03
N GLU A 317 -27.58 -20.29 8.65
CA GLU A 317 -28.01 -20.20 10.06
C GLU A 317 -26.87 -20.28 11.07
N ASP A 318 -25.70 -20.76 10.67
CA ASP A 318 -24.51 -20.92 11.53
C ASP A 318 -23.35 -20.03 11.09
N ASP A 319 -23.56 -19.18 10.09
CA ASP A 319 -22.57 -18.26 9.57
C ASP A 319 -22.62 -16.92 10.33
N ALA A 320 -21.55 -16.60 11.04
CA ALA A 320 -21.47 -15.37 11.83
C ALA A 320 -21.66 -14.09 10.97
N ALA A 321 -21.19 -14.06 9.73
CA ALA A 321 -21.42 -12.92 8.85
C ALA A 321 -22.90 -12.82 8.48
N THR A 322 -23.51 -13.90 7.99
CA THR A 322 -24.93 -13.93 7.59
C THR A 322 -25.85 -13.50 8.72
N GLN A 323 -25.61 -14.01 9.94
CA GLN A 323 -26.50 -13.78 11.08
C GLN A 323 -26.34 -12.42 11.74
N ASN A 324 -25.15 -11.82 11.70
CA ASN A 324 -24.87 -10.55 12.38
C ASN A 324 -25.00 -9.31 11.49
N ILE A 325 -24.80 -9.44 10.16
CA ILE A 325 -24.80 -8.27 9.26
C ILE A 325 -25.73 -8.42 8.04
N GLY A 326 -26.45 -9.54 7.93
CA GLY A 326 -27.51 -9.73 6.95
C GLY A 326 -27.26 -10.86 5.94
N SER A 327 -28.34 -11.38 5.36
CA SER A 327 -28.34 -12.55 4.45
C SER A 327 -27.58 -12.34 3.12
N GLU A 328 -27.21 -11.11 2.81
CA GLU A 328 -26.41 -10.75 1.63
C GLU A 328 -24.91 -11.04 1.84
N TRP A 329 -24.53 -11.29 3.09
CA TRP A 329 -23.15 -11.48 3.52
C TRP A 329 -22.91 -12.92 3.96
N ARG A 330 -21.69 -13.39 3.76
CA ARG A 330 -21.25 -14.69 4.22
C ARG A 330 -19.80 -14.66 4.70
N THR A 331 -19.40 -15.64 5.46
CA THR A 331 -17.99 -15.95 5.73
C THR A 331 -17.31 -16.36 4.40
N PRO A 332 -16.11 -15.84 4.09
CA PRO A 332 -15.40 -16.21 2.86
C PRO A 332 -14.99 -17.70 2.90
N SER A 333 -15.01 -18.35 1.74
CA SER A 333 -14.36 -19.65 1.56
C SER A 333 -12.83 -19.52 1.55
N SER A 334 -12.12 -20.63 1.68
CA SER A 334 -10.66 -20.65 1.51
C SER A 334 -10.23 -20.22 0.11
N ALA A 335 -11.08 -20.46 -0.90
CA ALA A 335 -10.86 -19.99 -2.27
C ALA A 335 -10.96 -18.47 -2.36
N ASP A 336 -12.00 -17.85 -1.77
CA ASP A 336 -12.12 -16.39 -1.70
C ASP A 336 -10.92 -15.76 -0.99
N GLN A 337 -10.48 -16.33 0.13
CA GLN A 337 -9.32 -15.83 0.87
C GLN A 337 -8.03 -15.93 0.05
N LYS A 338 -7.85 -17.04 -0.69
CA LYS A 338 -6.71 -17.20 -1.58
C LYS A 338 -6.74 -16.19 -2.72
N GLU A 339 -7.90 -15.98 -3.34
CA GLU A 339 -8.07 -14.99 -4.40
C GLU A 339 -7.76 -13.58 -3.92
N LEU A 340 -8.22 -13.19 -2.72
CA LEU A 340 -7.86 -11.92 -2.08
C LEU A 340 -6.36 -11.76 -1.91
N ILE A 341 -5.69 -12.80 -1.38
CA ILE A 341 -4.23 -12.78 -1.16
C ILE A 341 -3.49 -12.60 -2.47
N ASP A 342 -3.86 -13.35 -3.51
CA ASP A 342 -3.21 -13.32 -4.82
C ASP A 342 -3.54 -12.03 -5.60
N GLY A 343 -4.75 -11.49 -5.42
CA GLY A 343 -5.26 -10.30 -6.13
C GLY A 343 -4.71 -8.96 -5.62
N CYS A 344 -4.06 -8.94 -4.46
CA CYS A 344 -3.53 -7.73 -3.87
C CYS A 344 -2.00 -7.76 -3.67
N THR A 345 -1.40 -6.59 -3.61
CA THR A 345 -0.04 -6.39 -3.06
C THR A 345 -0.19 -6.03 -1.58
N TRP A 346 0.52 -6.74 -0.71
CA TRP A 346 0.34 -6.64 0.74
C TRP A 346 1.53 -6.06 1.46
N THR A 347 1.26 -5.14 2.40
CA THR A 347 2.26 -4.58 3.32
C THR A 347 1.77 -4.71 4.76
N TYR A 348 2.65 -5.15 5.66
CA TYR A 348 2.38 -5.09 7.09
C TYR A 348 2.67 -3.69 7.61
N VAL A 349 1.73 -3.13 8.37
CA VAL A 349 1.79 -1.77 8.93
C VAL A 349 1.60 -1.85 10.42
N GLU A 350 2.48 -1.20 11.16
CA GLU A 350 2.36 -1.04 12.61
C GLU A 350 1.59 0.25 12.94
N ASN A 351 0.76 0.19 13.98
CA ASN A 351 0.05 1.36 14.52
C ASN A 351 -0.72 2.17 13.45
N VAL A 352 -1.55 1.48 12.64
CA VAL A 352 -2.33 2.13 11.58
C VAL A 352 -3.18 3.28 12.15
N ASN A 353 -3.18 4.41 11.47
CA ASN A 353 -3.94 5.61 11.86
C ASN A 353 -3.73 6.07 13.32
N ASN A 354 -2.58 5.73 13.94
CA ASN A 354 -2.27 5.98 15.36
C ASN A 354 -3.27 5.33 16.35
N THR A 355 -3.88 4.21 15.97
CA THR A 355 -4.84 3.48 16.80
C THR A 355 -4.20 2.47 17.76
N GLY A 356 -2.90 2.21 17.62
CA GLY A 356 -2.21 1.11 18.31
C GLY A 356 -2.41 -0.25 17.64
N ILE A 357 -3.23 -0.33 16.58
CA ILE A 357 -3.53 -1.57 15.87
C ILE A 357 -2.58 -1.71 14.67
N SER A 358 -1.93 -2.87 14.58
CA SER A 358 -1.15 -3.27 13.41
C SER A 358 -2.00 -4.16 12.50
N GLY A 359 -1.55 -4.37 11.26
CA GLY A 359 -2.25 -5.24 10.32
C GLY A 359 -1.65 -5.25 8.93
N ARG A 360 -2.38 -5.80 7.98
CA ARG A 360 -1.98 -5.80 6.58
C ARG A 360 -2.87 -4.91 5.73
N VAL A 361 -2.23 -4.03 4.99
CA VAL A 361 -2.86 -3.23 3.93
C VAL A 361 -2.69 -3.98 2.62
N GLY A 362 -3.78 -4.23 1.93
CA GLY A 362 -3.82 -4.80 0.59
C GLY A 362 -4.21 -3.74 -0.43
N VAL A 363 -3.42 -3.61 -1.48
CA VAL A 363 -3.72 -2.78 -2.65
C VAL A 363 -4.04 -3.70 -3.81
N SER A 364 -5.25 -3.61 -4.34
CA SER A 364 -5.67 -4.41 -5.48
C SER A 364 -4.75 -4.18 -6.68
N LYS A 365 -4.29 -5.26 -7.29
CA LYS A 365 -3.50 -5.22 -8.53
C LYS A 365 -4.32 -4.80 -9.74
N THR A 366 -5.66 -4.94 -9.66
CA THR A 366 -6.58 -4.66 -10.76
C THR A 366 -6.99 -3.18 -10.82
N ASN A 367 -7.41 -2.61 -9.69
CA ASN A 367 -8.01 -1.26 -9.68
C ASN A 367 -7.40 -0.30 -8.64
N GLY A 368 -6.43 -0.77 -7.82
CA GLY A 368 -5.77 0.05 -6.81
C GLY A 368 -6.59 0.28 -5.53
N ASN A 369 -7.79 -0.29 -5.43
CA ASN A 369 -8.62 -0.20 -4.25
C ASN A 369 -7.94 -0.86 -3.04
N ILE A 370 -8.21 -0.32 -1.86
CA ILE A 370 -7.47 -0.61 -0.65
C ILE A 370 -8.35 -1.33 0.36
N ILE A 371 -7.85 -2.43 0.91
CA ILE A 371 -8.43 -3.15 2.05
C ILE A 371 -7.42 -3.20 3.20
N PHE A 372 -7.91 -3.16 4.44
CA PHE A 372 -7.10 -3.36 5.64
C PHE A 372 -7.60 -4.56 6.43
N LEU A 373 -6.69 -5.43 6.83
CA LEU A 373 -6.95 -6.56 7.72
C LEU A 373 -6.19 -6.34 9.04
N PRO A 374 -6.87 -6.01 10.15
CA PRO A 374 -6.22 -5.82 11.45
C PRO A 374 -5.63 -7.13 12.00
N SER A 375 -4.53 -7.02 12.74
CA SER A 375 -3.95 -8.12 13.52
C SER A 375 -4.90 -8.44 14.67
N SER A 376 -5.72 -9.47 14.49
CA SER A 376 -6.82 -9.82 15.39
C SER A 376 -6.40 -10.71 16.57
N GLY A 377 -5.27 -11.41 16.45
CA GLY A 377 -5.01 -12.55 17.32
C GLY A 377 -6.07 -13.63 17.15
N TYR A 378 -6.07 -14.59 18.07
CA TYR A 378 -7.12 -15.58 18.24
C TYR A 378 -7.44 -15.78 19.72
N ARG A 379 -8.63 -16.24 20.04
CA ARG A 379 -9.05 -16.58 21.41
C ARG A 379 -9.06 -18.07 21.61
N SER A 380 -8.63 -18.48 22.79
CA SER A 380 -8.73 -19.84 23.29
C SER A 380 -9.09 -19.77 24.76
N ARG A 381 -9.26 -20.93 25.43
CA ARG A 381 -9.47 -20.97 26.89
C ARG A 381 -8.38 -20.29 27.72
N TYR A 382 -7.24 -19.99 27.12
CA TYR A 382 -6.12 -19.25 27.75
C TYR A 382 -6.17 -17.74 27.48
N GLY A 383 -7.26 -17.25 26.88
CA GLY A 383 -7.46 -15.85 26.52
C GLY A 383 -7.01 -15.50 25.10
N LEU A 384 -6.76 -14.21 24.87
CA LEU A 384 -6.29 -13.70 23.58
C LEU A 384 -4.80 -13.99 23.40
N SER A 385 -4.44 -14.57 22.28
CA SER A 385 -3.07 -14.93 21.90
C SER A 385 -2.70 -14.36 20.54
N ALA A 386 -1.37 -14.24 20.27
CA ALA A 386 -0.81 -13.84 18.98
C ALA A 386 -1.39 -12.51 18.42
N SER A 387 -1.54 -11.48 19.25
CA SER A 387 -2.16 -10.19 18.92
C SER A 387 -1.44 -9.38 17.80
N TYR A 388 -0.24 -9.78 17.39
CA TYR A 388 0.49 -9.18 16.24
C TYR A 388 0.24 -9.94 14.93
N SER A 389 -0.67 -10.90 14.91
CA SER A 389 -1.03 -11.70 13.75
C SER A 389 -2.52 -11.64 13.50
N GLY A 390 -2.97 -11.75 12.26
CA GLY A 390 -4.39 -11.87 11.94
C GLY A 390 -4.80 -13.32 11.79
N TYR A 391 -5.97 -13.68 12.29
CA TYR A 391 -6.58 -15.01 12.18
C TYR A 391 -8.03 -14.85 11.74
N TYR A 392 -8.34 -15.32 10.53
CA TYR A 392 -9.61 -15.09 9.86
C TYR A 392 -10.24 -16.40 9.43
N TRP A 393 -11.39 -16.78 10.00
CA TRP A 393 -12.11 -17.98 9.61
C TRP A 393 -12.44 -18.01 8.13
N SER A 394 -12.37 -19.19 7.53
CA SER A 394 -13.08 -19.51 6.31
C SER A 394 -14.37 -20.31 6.62
N SER A 395 -15.28 -20.37 5.65
CA SER A 395 -16.50 -21.18 5.75
C SER A 395 -16.25 -22.68 5.66
N ASP A 396 -15.02 -23.13 5.38
CA ASP A 396 -14.73 -24.51 5.00
C ASP A 396 -14.30 -25.37 6.19
N LEU A 397 -14.96 -26.52 6.34
CA LEU A 397 -14.56 -27.57 7.29
C LEU A 397 -13.26 -28.25 6.79
N ASN A 398 -12.36 -28.57 7.70
CA ASN A 398 -11.29 -29.51 7.38
C ASN A 398 -11.84 -30.96 7.35
N GLN A 399 -12.09 -31.45 6.15
CA GLN A 399 -12.69 -32.79 5.96
C GLN A 399 -11.78 -33.95 6.37
N LYS A 400 -10.47 -33.70 6.59
CA LYS A 400 -9.51 -34.70 7.08
C LYS A 400 -9.49 -34.77 8.61
N ASP A 401 -9.97 -33.74 9.28
CA ASP A 401 -10.02 -33.59 10.72
C ASP A 401 -11.20 -32.70 11.11
N ASN A 402 -12.38 -33.29 11.35
CA ASN A 402 -13.61 -32.56 11.60
C ASN A 402 -13.62 -31.77 12.93
N GLY A 403 -12.60 -31.93 13.77
CA GLY A 403 -12.36 -31.06 14.93
C GLY A 403 -11.80 -29.70 14.56
N THR A 404 -11.37 -29.50 13.30
CA THR A 404 -10.76 -28.26 12.83
C THR A 404 -11.48 -27.68 11.62
N ALA A 405 -11.33 -26.36 11.40
CA ALA A 405 -11.80 -25.66 10.21
C ALA A 405 -10.65 -24.81 9.62
N TYR A 406 -10.77 -24.50 8.34
CA TYR A 406 -9.77 -23.69 7.65
C TYR A 406 -9.84 -22.22 8.04
N LEU A 407 -8.70 -21.57 8.00
CA LEU A 407 -8.55 -20.14 8.23
C LEU A 407 -7.35 -19.60 7.45
N THR A 408 -7.32 -18.30 7.26
CA THR A 408 -6.12 -17.58 6.85
C THR A 408 -5.49 -16.91 8.06
N LYS A 409 -4.21 -17.20 8.27
CA LYS A 409 -3.32 -16.48 9.20
C LYS A 409 -2.41 -15.55 8.43
N PHE A 410 -2.13 -14.37 8.96
CA PHE A 410 -1.00 -13.57 8.52
C PHE A 410 -0.11 -13.12 9.67
N THR A 411 1.14 -12.85 9.34
CA THR A 411 2.16 -12.23 10.19
C THR A 411 2.80 -11.06 9.44
N SER A 412 3.82 -10.41 10.01
CA SER A 412 4.66 -9.44 9.27
C SER A 412 5.37 -10.05 8.06
N GLU A 413 5.58 -11.36 8.02
CA GLU A 413 6.29 -12.07 6.94
C GLU A 413 5.38 -12.45 5.77
N GLY A 414 4.09 -12.73 6.01
CA GLY A 414 3.19 -13.15 4.93
C GLY A 414 1.90 -13.80 5.40
N PHE A 415 1.24 -14.46 4.46
CA PHE A 415 0.00 -15.21 4.66
C PHE A 415 0.25 -16.72 4.67
N THR A 416 -0.54 -17.43 5.46
CA THR A 416 -0.57 -18.88 5.52
C THR A 416 -2.01 -19.35 5.64
N VAL A 417 -2.44 -20.25 4.75
CA VAL A 417 -3.70 -20.99 4.92
C VAL A 417 -3.41 -22.15 5.86
N MET A 418 -4.19 -22.28 6.92
CA MET A 418 -4.03 -23.32 7.91
C MET A 418 -5.40 -23.77 8.45
N TYR A 419 -5.42 -24.62 9.45
CA TYR A 419 -6.63 -25.05 10.16
C TYR A 419 -6.39 -24.97 11.66
N GLN A 420 -7.47 -24.77 12.43
CA GLN A 420 -7.45 -24.63 13.88
C GLN A 420 -8.69 -25.26 14.48
N GLY A 421 -8.66 -25.55 15.80
CA GLY A 421 -9.79 -26.11 16.50
C GLY A 421 -11.06 -25.27 16.34
N ARG A 422 -12.18 -25.90 16.00
CA ARG A 422 -13.45 -25.20 15.73
C ARG A 422 -13.97 -24.41 16.93
N HIS A 423 -13.56 -24.79 18.14
CA HIS A 423 -13.91 -24.14 19.39
C HIS A 423 -13.09 -22.88 19.71
N ASP A 424 -11.96 -22.69 19.01
CA ASP A 424 -11.18 -21.47 19.17
C ASP A 424 -11.88 -20.28 18.48
N GLY A 425 -11.65 -19.07 19.00
CA GLY A 425 -12.28 -17.86 18.49
C GLY A 425 -11.41 -17.11 17.50
N MET A 426 -11.89 -16.91 16.28
CA MET A 426 -11.27 -16.08 15.23
C MET A 426 -12.26 -15.02 14.76
N VAL A 427 -11.74 -14.01 14.08
CA VAL A 427 -12.59 -12.99 13.46
C VAL A 427 -13.09 -13.44 12.09
N VAL A 428 -14.14 -12.78 11.60
CA VAL A 428 -14.69 -12.98 10.26
C VAL A 428 -14.66 -11.67 9.51
N ARG A 429 -14.04 -11.65 8.32
CA ARG A 429 -14.14 -10.58 7.33
C ARG A 429 -15.19 -10.99 6.30
N PRO A 430 -16.37 -10.39 6.29
CA PRO A 430 -17.46 -10.80 5.41
C PRO A 430 -17.20 -10.56 3.94
N VAL A 431 -17.85 -11.36 3.09
CA VAL A 431 -17.87 -11.18 1.63
C VAL A 431 -19.29 -11.21 1.08
N THR A 432 -19.45 -10.63 -0.13
CA THR A 432 -20.69 -10.68 -0.91
C THR A 432 -20.37 -10.77 -2.39
N THR A 433 -21.32 -11.26 -3.20
CA THR A 433 -21.25 -11.26 -4.67
C THR A 433 -22.30 -10.35 -5.32
N LYS A 434 -23.03 -9.55 -4.51
CA LYS A 434 -24.07 -8.60 -4.97
C LYS A 434 -23.53 -7.24 -5.34
#